data_a91e2bc3dd3616c162a05a7eca2f0d63
#
_entry.id   a91e2bc3dd3616c162a05a7eca2f0d63
#
_cell.length_a   1.000
_cell.length_b   1.000
_cell.length_c   1.000
_cell.angle_alpha   90.00
_cell.angle_beta   90.00
_cell.angle_gamma   90.00
#
_symmetry.space_group_name_H-M   'P 1'
#
loop_
_entity.id
_entity.type
_entity.pdbx_description
1 polymer ?
#
loop_
_entity_poly.entity_id
_entity_poly.type
_entity_poly.pdbx_seq_one_letter_code
_entity_poly.pdbx_strand_id
1 'polypeptide(L)'
;TPLKTAACAIGVCMKQPLNAMLEPYRMQDCAAATQNILLEATHLGLGTVWMGVYPDETRVNGMRDLIQAPAEITPFCIIAVGHPAEQPAPADRYDESRVHINQW
;
A
#
# COMPACT_ATOMS: atom_id res chain seq x y z
N THR A 1 3.40 15.78 -6.64
CA THR A 1 3.13 14.42 -6.13
C THR A 1 3.60 14.32 -4.69
N PRO A 2 2.93 13.53 -3.83
CA PRO A 2 3.33 13.38 -2.42
C PRO A 2 4.80 12.97 -2.23
N LEU A 3 5.36 12.20 -3.15
CA LEU A 3 6.77 11.77 -3.10
C LEU A 3 7.79 12.91 -3.21
N LYS A 4 7.41 14.07 -3.76
CA LYS A 4 8.34 15.20 -3.88
C LYS A 4 8.59 15.92 -2.57
N THR A 5 7.67 15.81 -1.64
CA THR A 5 7.68 16.54 -0.36
C THR A 5 7.72 15.62 0.85
N ALA A 6 7.55 14.30 0.65
CA ALA A 6 7.62 13.34 1.73
C ALA A 6 9.02 13.23 2.31
N ALA A 7 9.10 13.00 3.62
CA ALA A 7 10.38 12.79 4.31
C ALA A 7 11.03 11.46 3.93
N CYS A 8 10.21 10.42 3.67
CA CYS A 8 10.66 9.14 3.17
C CYS A 8 9.57 8.42 2.36
N ALA A 9 9.95 7.34 1.71
CA ALA A 9 9.03 6.45 1.03
C ALA A 9 9.31 4.99 1.41
N ILE A 10 8.24 4.22 1.59
CA ILE A 10 8.32 2.79 1.87
C ILE A 10 7.80 2.04 0.65
N GLY A 11 8.64 1.22 0.03
CA GLY A 11 8.24 0.33 -1.04
C GLY A 11 7.81 -1.03 -0.50
N VAL A 12 6.61 -1.48 -0.85
CA VAL A 12 6.14 -2.83 -0.56
C VAL A 12 6.24 -3.66 -1.82
N CYS A 13 6.86 -4.83 -1.71
CA CYS A 13 7.15 -5.69 -2.85
C CYS A 13 6.71 -7.13 -2.58
N MET A 14 6.27 -7.79 -3.64
CA MET A 14 5.87 -9.19 -3.64
C MET A 14 7.06 -10.09 -3.96
N LYS A 15 7.26 -11.15 -3.20
CA LYS A 15 8.14 -12.25 -3.56
C LYS A 15 7.43 -13.22 -4.52
N GLN A 16 8.20 -14.04 -5.22
CA GLN A 16 7.64 -15.19 -5.93
C GLN A 16 6.89 -16.10 -4.95
N PRO A 17 5.70 -16.60 -5.31
CA PRO A 17 4.99 -17.54 -4.48
C PRO A 17 5.70 -18.89 -4.45
N LEU A 18 5.51 -19.65 -3.36
CA LEU A 18 6.06 -21.00 -3.24
C LEU A 18 5.49 -21.97 -4.29
N ASN A 19 4.28 -21.71 -4.74
CA ASN A 19 3.60 -22.47 -5.81
C ASN A 19 2.49 -21.62 -6.45
N ALA A 20 2.00 -22.06 -7.59
CA ALA A 20 0.99 -21.33 -8.38
C ALA A 20 -0.34 -21.10 -7.64
N MET A 21 -0.70 -21.96 -6.69
CA MET A 21 -1.93 -21.80 -5.89
C MET A 21 -1.87 -20.56 -5.00
N LEU A 22 -0.69 -20.15 -4.56
CA LEU A 22 -0.49 -18.99 -3.70
C LEU A 22 -0.36 -17.66 -4.47
N GLU A 23 -0.28 -17.72 -5.79
CA GLU A 23 -0.13 -16.52 -6.64
C GLU A 23 -1.20 -15.43 -6.36
N PRO A 24 -2.50 -15.75 -6.27
CA PRO A 24 -3.54 -14.73 -6.06
C PRO A 24 -3.45 -14.05 -4.69
N TYR A 25 -2.84 -14.69 -3.71
CA TYR A 25 -2.78 -14.19 -2.33
C TYR A 25 -1.67 -13.18 -2.11
N ARG A 26 -0.66 -13.12 -2.97
CA ARG A 26 0.46 -12.19 -2.83
C ARG A 26 0.02 -10.73 -2.71
N MET A 27 -0.93 -10.32 -3.55
CA MET A 27 -1.49 -8.96 -3.50
C MET A 27 -2.26 -8.71 -2.21
N GLN A 28 -3.03 -9.70 -1.75
CA GLN A 28 -3.80 -9.59 -0.51
C GLN A 28 -2.89 -9.44 0.70
N ASP A 29 -1.82 -10.24 0.77
CA ASP A 29 -0.82 -10.18 1.84
C ASP A 29 -0.11 -8.82 1.85
N CYS A 30 0.30 -8.32 0.69
CA CYS A 30 0.93 -7.01 0.58
C CYS A 30 -0.04 -5.86 0.90
N ALA A 31 -1.32 -5.98 0.51
CA ALA A 31 -2.33 -5.00 0.84
C ALA A 31 -2.58 -4.95 2.36
N ALA A 32 -2.67 -6.10 3.02
CA ALA A 32 -2.83 -6.18 4.47
C ALA A 32 -1.62 -5.58 5.20
N ALA A 33 -0.41 -5.92 4.77
CA ALA A 33 0.81 -5.35 5.33
C ALA A 33 0.88 -3.83 5.12
N THR A 34 0.51 -3.34 3.94
CA THR A 34 0.46 -1.91 3.62
C THR A 34 -0.52 -1.19 4.53
N GLN A 35 -1.72 -1.72 4.73
CA GLN A 35 -2.72 -1.11 5.61
C GLN A 35 -2.22 -1.04 7.06
N ASN A 36 -1.52 -2.05 7.54
CA ASN A 36 -0.92 -2.03 8.88
C ASN A 36 0.15 -0.93 9.00
N ILE A 37 0.96 -0.70 7.95
CA ILE A 37 1.92 0.40 7.93
C ILE A 37 1.20 1.75 8.04
N LEU A 38 0.10 1.95 7.32
CA LEU A 38 -0.68 3.19 7.37
C LEU A 38 -1.26 3.44 8.77
N LEU A 39 -1.79 2.38 9.40
CA LEU A 39 -2.36 2.47 10.75
C LEU A 39 -1.28 2.82 11.78
N GLU A 40 -0.13 2.16 11.73
CA GLU A 40 0.98 2.45 12.64
C GLU A 40 1.52 3.87 12.44
N ALA A 41 1.68 4.31 11.21
CA ALA A 41 2.10 5.69 10.92
C ALA A 41 1.13 6.71 11.52
N THR A 42 -0.17 6.47 11.40
CA THR A 42 -1.21 7.31 12.02
C THR A 42 -1.07 7.33 13.54
N HIS A 43 -0.85 6.16 14.16
CA HIS A 43 -0.61 6.05 15.60
C HIS A 43 0.60 6.86 16.06
N LEU A 44 1.64 6.91 15.24
CA LEU A 44 2.86 7.69 15.48
C LEU A 44 2.72 9.19 15.13
N GLY A 45 1.54 9.66 14.73
CA GLY A 45 1.31 11.06 14.33
C GLY A 45 1.86 11.41 12.96
N LEU A 46 2.16 10.43 12.12
CA LEU A 46 2.65 10.62 10.75
C LEU A 46 1.52 10.58 9.74
N GLY A 47 1.70 11.30 8.64
CA GLY A 47 0.84 11.24 7.46
C GLY A 47 1.41 10.29 6.41
N THR A 48 0.51 9.57 5.71
CA THR A 48 0.87 8.63 4.66
C THR A 48 -0.03 8.75 3.45
N VAL A 49 0.52 8.40 2.29
CA VAL A 49 -0.27 8.20 1.06
C VAL A 49 0.16 6.89 0.40
N TRP A 50 -0.79 5.98 0.25
CA TRP A 50 -0.61 4.76 -0.53
C TRP A 50 -0.77 5.06 -2.02
N MET A 51 0.28 4.83 -2.78
CA MET A 51 0.29 4.97 -4.24
C MET A 51 0.48 3.60 -4.89
N GLY A 52 -0.48 3.20 -5.72
CA GLY A 52 -0.45 1.92 -6.43
C GLY A 52 0.64 1.88 -7.50
N VAL A 53 1.35 0.76 -7.55
CA VAL A 53 2.35 0.44 -8.56
C VAL A 53 1.86 -0.73 -9.40
N TYR A 54 1.64 -1.88 -8.78
CA TYR A 54 1.05 -3.06 -9.42
C TYR A 54 -0.47 -2.84 -9.67
N PRO A 55 -1.05 -3.29 -10.78
CA PRO A 55 -0.48 -4.12 -11.86
C PRO A 55 0.04 -3.34 -13.08
N ASP A 56 0.26 -2.06 -13.00
CA ASP A 56 0.76 -1.25 -14.10
C ASP A 56 2.23 -1.60 -14.39
N GLU A 57 2.49 -2.27 -15.51
CA GLU A 57 3.81 -2.74 -15.87
C GLU A 57 4.86 -1.61 -15.98
N THR A 58 4.46 -0.45 -16.47
CA THR A 58 5.36 0.71 -16.58
C THR A 58 5.81 1.17 -15.21
N ARG A 59 4.88 1.25 -14.25
CA ARG A 59 5.18 1.61 -12.86
C ARG A 59 6.01 0.54 -12.16
N VAL A 60 5.65 -0.73 -12.36
CA VAL A 60 6.38 -1.88 -11.79
C VAL A 60 7.83 -1.86 -12.25
N ASN A 61 8.07 -1.72 -13.56
CA ASN A 61 9.42 -1.69 -14.12
C ASN A 61 10.19 -0.44 -13.66
N GLY A 62 9.56 0.73 -13.71
CA GLY A 62 10.18 1.98 -13.24
C GLY A 62 10.58 1.93 -11.77
N MET A 63 9.71 1.38 -10.91
CA MET A 63 10.06 1.21 -9.49
C MET A 63 11.13 0.14 -9.28
N ARG A 64 11.06 -0.99 -10.02
CA ARG A 64 12.09 -2.04 -9.97
C ARG A 64 13.48 -1.49 -10.29
N ASP A 65 13.58 -0.70 -11.36
CA ASP A 65 14.83 -0.07 -11.77
C ASP A 65 15.33 0.94 -10.71
N LEU A 66 14.43 1.74 -10.18
CA LEU A 66 14.76 2.75 -9.16
C LEU A 66 15.34 2.13 -7.89
N ILE A 67 14.75 1.04 -7.40
CA ILE A 67 15.19 0.37 -6.17
C ILE A 67 16.18 -0.77 -6.44
N GLN A 68 16.53 -1.01 -7.70
CA GLN A 68 17.42 -2.10 -8.14
C GLN A 68 16.95 -3.48 -7.64
N ALA A 69 15.64 -3.71 -7.66
CA ALA A 69 15.06 -4.98 -7.24
C ALA A 69 15.37 -6.08 -8.28
N PRO A 70 15.71 -7.30 -7.84
CA PRO A 70 15.90 -8.42 -8.75
C PRO A 70 14.61 -8.81 -9.47
N ALA A 71 14.73 -9.56 -10.57
CA ALA A 71 13.60 -9.88 -11.47
C ALA A 71 12.46 -10.65 -10.78
N GLU A 72 12.78 -11.46 -9.77
CA GLU A 72 11.82 -12.24 -8.99
C GLU A 72 11.02 -11.42 -7.98
N ILE A 73 11.40 -10.17 -7.74
CA ILE A 73 10.70 -9.26 -6.84
C ILE A 73 9.80 -8.35 -7.67
N THR A 74 8.53 -8.30 -7.33
CA THR A 74 7.54 -7.45 -8.00
C THR A 74 7.12 -6.31 -7.09
N PRO A 75 7.43 -5.05 -7.42
CA PRO A 75 6.92 -3.89 -6.69
C PRO A 75 5.40 -3.88 -6.68
N PHE A 76 4.82 -3.69 -5.50
CA PHE A 76 3.37 -3.68 -5.28
C PHE A 76 2.83 -2.26 -5.11
N CYS A 77 3.38 -1.51 -4.18
CA CYS A 77 3.01 -0.12 -3.96
C CYS A 77 4.17 0.67 -3.34
N ILE A 78 3.99 1.97 -3.32
CA ILE A 78 4.89 2.89 -2.61
C ILE A 78 4.08 3.76 -1.67
N ILE A 79 4.54 3.93 -0.44
CA ILE A 79 3.90 4.74 0.60
C ILE A 79 4.77 5.95 0.84
N ALA A 80 4.26 7.14 0.55
CA ALA A 80 4.90 8.38 0.98
C ALA A 80 4.61 8.58 2.47
N VAL A 81 5.63 8.93 3.26
CA VAL A 81 5.53 9.13 4.71
C VAL A 81 6.13 10.49 5.08
N GLY A 82 5.45 11.23 5.93
CA GLY A 82 5.93 12.52 6.40
C GLY A 82 5.09 13.07 7.54
N HIS A 83 5.46 14.26 8.03
CA HIS A 83 4.61 14.97 8.97
C HIS A 83 3.43 15.60 8.25
N PRO A 84 2.19 15.37 8.70
CA PRO A 84 1.01 15.92 8.03
C PRO A 84 0.97 17.45 8.18
N ALA A 85 0.73 18.15 7.08
CA ALA A 85 0.52 19.60 7.08
C ALA A 85 -0.94 19.96 7.46
N GLU A 86 -1.84 19.01 7.36
CA GLU A 86 -3.27 19.16 7.64
C GLU A 86 -3.74 18.05 8.58
N GLN A 87 -4.71 18.39 9.43
CA GLN A 87 -5.37 17.41 10.29
C GLN A 87 -6.89 17.49 10.02
N PRO A 88 -7.36 16.87 8.93
CA PRO A 88 -8.77 16.88 8.59
C PRO A 88 -9.59 16.16 9.66
N ALA A 89 -10.83 16.61 9.87
CA ALA A 89 -11.75 15.94 10.75
C ALA A 89 -11.98 14.49 10.28
N PRO A 90 -12.22 13.54 11.22
CA PRO A 90 -12.57 12.18 10.86
C PRO A 90 -13.80 12.15 9.94
N ALA A 91 -13.71 11.39 8.84
CA ALA A 91 -14.84 11.18 7.96
C ALA A 91 -15.72 10.05 8.51
N ASP A 92 -17.03 10.29 8.61
CA ASP A 92 -17.99 9.21 8.85
C ASP A 92 -18.16 8.41 7.54
N ARG A 93 -17.73 7.16 7.59
CA ARG A 93 -17.83 6.23 6.45
C ARG A 93 -18.74 5.04 6.74
N TYR A 94 -19.41 5.06 7.90
CA TYR A 94 -20.37 4.00 8.23
C TYR A 94 -21.56 4.07 7.29
N ASP A 95 -21.91 2.93 6.72
CA ASP A 95 -23.06 2.78 5.82
C ASP A 95 -23.79 1.49 6.20
N GLU A 96 -24.91 1.64 6.90
CA GLU A 96 -25.70 0.51 7.39
C GLU A 96 -26.22 -0.37 6.26
N SER A 97 -26.44 0.19 5.07
CA SER A 97 -26.91 -0.58 3.90
C SER A 97 -25.89 -1.63 3.43
N ARG A 98 -24.63 -1.52 3.87
CA ARG A 98 -23.55 -2.47 3.57
C ARG A 98 -23.32 -3.49 4.70
N VAL A 99 -24.10 -3.43 5.77
CA VAL A 99 -23.98 -4.34 6.91
C VAL A 99 -25.08 -5.39 6.82
N HIS A 100 -24.69 -6.64 6.63
CA HIS A 100 -25.59 -7.78 6.51
C HIS A 100 -25.31 -8.76 7.65
N ILE A 101 -26.35 -9.10 8.43
CA ILE A 101 -26.22 -9.99 9.58
C ILE A 101 -26.75 -11.36 9.19
N ASN A 102 -25.88 -12.37 9.23
CA ASN A 102 -26.13 -13.79 8.94
C ASN A 102 -26.53 -14.11 7.49
N GLN A 103 -27.08 -13.17 6.75
CA GLN A 103 -27.52 -13.34 5.36
C GLN A 103 -27.16 -12.08 4.58
N TRP A 104 -26.97 -12.23 3.28
CA TRP A 104 -26.76 -11.13 2.35
C TRP A 104 -28.07 -10.40 2.06
#